data_89489a9b9c6dce040703862abe6e82f6
#
_entry.id   89489a9b9c6dce040703862abe6e82f6
#
_cell.length_a   1.000
_cell.length_b   1.000
_cell.length_c   1.000
_cell.angle_alpha   90.00
_cell.angle_beta   90.00
_cell.angle_gamma   90.00
#
_symmetry.space_group_name_H-M   'P 1'
#
loop_
_entity.id
_entity.type
_entity.pdbx_description
1 polymer ?
#
loop_
_entity_poly.entity_id
_entity_poly.type
_entity_poly.pdbx_seq_one_letter_code
_entity_poly.pdbx_strand_id
1 'polypeptide(L)'
;MKNNELGREHPRIYKTMVESHLGDYRQMVFVSGPRQVGKTTISESIATTYLSWDDEDARKAIQSGQWTLASRYGLEEASDTQRIVVFDEIHKYSRWKQFLKGFYDLYGKRLGIVATGSARMDVYKKGGDSMMGRYFPYRMHPFSVAELLDVSIPSERLVRKPKKLADDEWNALLRFGGFPDPFLVRDVRFSRRWNALRFEQLTKTDMRDLTHIGELDQLAAMAEMLASRSGEQLVYKSLGCDLGIDEKTAKKWVKALKHLYFGFEVRPWFKNVENSIRKMPKWYMRDWANVQDAGKRAETLVACHLLKAVEGWTDLGFGDFSLGYLRDKSRREVDFVVTRDGKPWFLVEVKKGDASLSDALAFFQRRLEAKHAFQVVLDAEYVDMDCFGFDAPVVVPARTFLSQLF
;
A
#
# COMPACT_ATOMS: atom_id res chain seq x y z
N MET A 1 -20.56 -27.91 -8.79
CA MET A 1 -19.22 -28.15 -9.31
C MET A 1 -18.53 -26.82 -9.62
N LYS A 2 -18.09 -26.05 -8.61
CA LYS A 2 -17.28 -24.82 -8.74
C LYS A 2 -16.31 -24.62 -7.55
N ASN A 3 -16.08 -25.65 -6.73
CA ASN A 3 -15.29 -25.53 -5.50
C ASN A 3 -13.81 -25.90 -5.64
N ASN A 4 -13.31 -26.20 -6.85
CA ASN A 4 -11.93 -26.69 -7.02
C ASN A 4 -10.94 -25.69 -7.62
N GLU A 5 -11.33 -24.44 -7.91
CA GLU A 5 -10.39 -23.40 -8.40
C GLU A 5 -10.03 -22.33 -7.35
N LEU A 6 -10.67 -22.34 -6.19
CA LEU A 6 -10.34 -21.47 -5.05
C LEU A 6 -9.01 -21.80 -4.37
N GLY A 7 -8.31 -22.84 -4.84
CA GLY A 7 -7.06 -23.34 -4.28
C GLY A 7 -5.77 -22.80 -4.89
N ARG A 8 -5.80 -21.81 -5.77
CA ARG A 8 -4.56 -21.13 -6.21
C ARG A 8 -4.15 -20.12 -5.14
N GLU A 9 -3.37 -20.56 -4.18
CA GLU A 9 -2.62 -19.67 -3.31
C GLU A 9 -1.63 -18.89 -4.19
N HIS A 10 -1.91 -17.62 -4.44
CA HIS A 10 -0.91 -16.73 -5.01
C HIS A 10 0.05 -16.31 -3.90
N PRO A 11 1.32 -16.69 -4.00
CA PRO A 11 2.32 -16.32 -3.01
C PRO A 11 2.41 -14.78 -2.94
N ARG A 12 2.73 -14.28 -1.75
CA ARG A 12 2.87 -12.84 -1.52
C ARG A 12 4.34 -12.52 -1.22
N ILE A 13 4.86 -11.48 -1.85
CA ILE A 13 6.22 -10.98 -1.59
C ILE A 13 6.43 -10.65 -0.11
N TYR A 14 5.39 -10.24 0.58
CA TYR A 14 5.43 -9.87 2.00
C TYR A 14 5.76 -11.06 2.92
N LYS A 15 5.37 -12.29 2.53
CA LYS A 15 5.79 -13.50 3.25
C LYS A 15 7.31 -13.63 3.20
N THR A 16 7.88 -13.56 2.00
CA THR A 16 9.34 -13.61 1.80
C THR A 16 10.07 -12.49 2.55
N MET A 17 9.50 -11.26 2.53
CA MET A 17 10.07 -10.11 3.25
C MET A 17 10.10 -10.35 4.77
N VAL A 18 9.00 -10.86 5.35
CA VAL A 18 8.92 -11.11 6.79
C VAL A 18 9.85 -12.26 7.20
N GLU A 19 9.84 -13.36 6.45
CA GLU A 19 10.71 -14.51 6.71
C GLU A 19 12.21 -14.13 6.62
N SER A 20 12.61 -13.40 5.57
CA SER A 20 13.99 -12.89 5.44
C SER A 20 14.35 -11.96 6.60
N HIS A 21 13.46 -11.02 6.95
CA HIS A 21 13.71 -10.11 8.06
C HIS A 21 13.93 -10.85 9.38
N LEU A 22 13.07 -11.79 9.70
CA LEU A 22 13.17 -12.55 10.95
C LEU A 22 14.39 -13.48 10.98
N GLY A 23 14.88 -13.90 9.81
CA GLY A 23 16.16 -14.64 9.69
C GLY A 23 17.39 -13.78 9.90
N ASP A 24 17.36 -12.52 9.44
CA ASP A 24 18.50 -11.62 9.42
C ASP A 24 18.55 -10.68 10.63
N TYR A 25 17.41 -10.33 11.19
CA TYR A 25 17.26 -9.31 12.22
C TYR A 25 16.39 -9.76 13.39
N ARG A 26 16.71 -9.28 14.57
CA ARG A 26 15.96 -9.57 15.80
C ARG A 26 14.75 -8.67 16.03
N GLN A 27 14.66 -7.55 15.31
CA GLN A 27 13.59 -6.57 15.49
C GLN A 27 12.24 -7.17 15.08
N MET A 28 11.19 -6.73 15.77
CA MET A 28 9.82 -7.10 15.42
C MET A 28 9.46 -6.62 14.02
N VAL A 29 8.59 -7.33 13.35
CA VAL A 29 7.98 -6.91 12.11
C VAL A 29 6.58 -6.37 12.36
N PHE A 30 6.30 -5.15 11.86
CA PHE A 30 4.96 -4.59 11.88
C PHE A 30 4.39 -4.57 10.47
N VAL A 31 3.39 -5.42 10.21
CA VAL A 31 2.70 -5.47 8.92
C VAL A 31 1.43 -4.62 8.99
N SER A 32 1.44 -3.51 8.27
CA SER A 32 0.27 -2.63 8.14
C SER A 32 -0.26 -2.62 6.71
N GLY A 33 -1.54 -2.29 6.53
CA GLY A 33 -2.13 -2.23 5.19
C GLY A 33 -3.66 -2.27 5.24
N PRO A 34 -4.33 -2.11 4.09
CA PRO A 34 -5.79 -2.11 4.03
C PRO A 34 -6.38 -3.42 4.58
N ARG A 35 -7.64 -3.35 5.01
CA ARG A 35 -8.40 -4.57 5.32
C ARG A 35 -8.52 -5.45 4.07
N GLN A 36 -8.60 -6.77 4.27
CA GLN A 36 -8.78 -7.76 3.20
C GLN A 36 -7.64 -7.77 2.15
N VAL A 37 -6.43 -7.31 2.52
CA VAL A 37 -5.25 -7.34 1.65
C VAL A 37 -4.42 -8.63 1.81
N GLY A 38 -4.78 -9.50 2.78
CA GLY A 38 -4.12 -10.78 3.06
C GLY A 38 -3.14 -10.77 4.22
N LYS A 39 -3.18 -9.77 5.14
CA LYS A 39 -2.30 -9.73 6.34
C LYS A 39 -2.44 -10.96 7.21
N THR A 40 -3.67 -11.30 7.60
CA THR A 40 -4.00 -12.48 8.41
C THR A 40 -3.50 -13.77 7.75
N THR A 41 -3.77 -13.96 6.47
CA THR A 41 -3.35 -15.15 5.70
C THR A 41 -1.83 -15.35 5.73
N ILE A 42 -1.05 -14.27 5.50
CA ILE A 42 0.41 -14.35 5.59
C ILE A 42 0.83 -14.65 7.03
N SER A 43 0.25 -13.95 8.00
CA SER A 43 0.59 -14.09 9.41
C SER A 43 0.34 -15.50 9.93
N GLU A 44 -0.78 -16.12 9.57
CA GLU A 44 -1.10 -17.51 9.89
C GLU A 44 -0.10 -18.48 9.24
N SER A 45 0.31 -18.21 7.99
CA SER A 45 1.21 -19.12 7.25
C SER A 45 2.65 -19.15 7.77
N ILE A 46 3.07 -18.17 8.58
CA ILE A 46 4.42 -18.08 9.15
C ILE A 46 4.45 -18.32 10.66
N ALA A 47 3.29 -18.25 11.33
CA ALA A 47 3.21 -18.31 12.78
C ALA A 47 3.47 -19.72 13.33
N THR A 48 4.31 -19.84 14.36
CA THR A 48 4.30 -21.01 15.26
C THR A 48 3.28 -20.82 16.38
N THR A 49 3.02 -19.57 16.76
CA THR A 49 1.97 -19.18 17.70
C THR A 49 1.23 -17.97 17.14
N TYR A 50 -0.06 -18.14 16.87
CA TYR A 50 -0.91 -17.09 16.31
C TYR A 50 -1.92 -16.61 17.36
N LEU A 51 -1.94 -15.30 17.63
CA LEU A 51 -2.75 -14.66 18.65
C LEU A 51 -3.53 -13.49 18.04
N SER A 52 -4.79 -13.70 17.74
CA SER A 52 -5.69 -12.65 17.23
C SER A 52 -6.33 -11.89 18.39
N TRP A 53 -6.30 -10.56 18.34
CA TRP A 53 -7.05 -9.74 19.32
C TRP A 53 -8.57 -9.97 19.24
N ASP A 54 -9.08 -10.43 18.10
CA ASP A 54 -10.51 -10.71 17.93
C ASP A 54 -10.94 -12.04 18.57
N ASP A 55 -9.98 -12.93 18.85
CA ASP A 55 -10.21 -14.14 19.62
C ASP A 55 -10.22 -13.83 21.13
N GLU A 56 -11.23 -14.35 21.83
CA GLU A 56 -11.43 -14.06 23.25
C GLU A 56 -10.34 -14.63 24.15
N ASP A 57 -9.87 -15.85 23.85
CA ASP A 57 -8.85 -16.53 24.66
C ASP A 57 -7.47 -15.93 24.44
N ALA A 58 -7.12 -15.58 23.19
CA ALA A 58 -5.90 -14.85 22.87
C ALA A 58 -5.91 -13.45 23.50
N ARG A 59 -7.05 -12.75 23.47
CA ARG A 59 -7.21 -11.43 24.11
C ARG A 59 -7.01 -11.50 25.62
N LYS A 60 -7.61 -12.48 26.30
CA LYS A 60 -7.40 -12.72 27.75
C LYS A 60 -5.94 -13.02 28.05
N ALA A 61 -5.28 -13.83 27.23
CA ALA A 61 -3.86 -14.15 27.39
C ALA A 61 -2.97 -12.92 27.23
N ILE A 62 -3.22 -12.08 26.22
CA ILE A 62 -2.50 -10.81 26.01
C ILE A 62 -2.68 -9.87 27.22
N GLN A 63 -3.91 -9.76 27.74
CA GLN A 63 -4.23 -8.91 28.88
C GLN A 63 -3.63 -9.41 30.21
N SER A 64 -3.38 -10.71 30.33
CA SER A 64 -2.76 -11.28 31.53
C SER A 64 -1.27 -10.95 31.71
N GLY A 65 -0.66 -10.33 30.68
CA GLY A 65 0.73 -9.89 30.71
C GLY A 65 1.69 -10.85 30.00
N GLN A 66 2.89 -10.33 29.72
CA GLN A 66 3.87 -10.99 28.84
C GLN A 66 4.34 -12.34 29.38
N TRP A 67 4.62 -12.42 30.70
CA TRP A 67 5.11 -13.64 31.32
C TRP A 67 4.05 -14.75 31.35
N THR A 68 2.83 -14.42 31.78
CA THR A 68 1.71 -15.38 31.81
C THR A 68 1.37 -15.90 30.42
N LEU A 69 1.39 -15.02 29.42
CA LEU A 69 1.21 -15.40 28.02
C LEU A 69 2.31 -16.36 27.56
N ALA A 70 3.58 -16.02 27.81
CA ALA A 70 4.70 -16.85 27.39
C ALA A 70 4.66 -18.24 28.01
N SER A 71 4.36 -18.34 29.32
CA SER A 71 4.20 -19.60 30.03
C SER A 71 3.01 -20.42 29.49
N ARG A 72 1.86 -19.78 29.24
CA ARG A 72 0.65 -20.45 28.70
C ARG A 72 0.88 -21.11 27.35
N TYR A 73 1.68 -20.47 26.48
CA TYR A 73 1.98 -20.95 25.11
C TYR A 73 3.34 -21.64 25.00
N GLY A 74 4.01 -21.95 26.12
CA GLY A 74 5.29 -22.64 26.14
C GLY A 74 6.42 -21.90 25.43
N LEU A 75 6.35 -20.56 25.32
CA LEU A 75 7.30 -19.76 24.53
C LEU A 75 8.69 -19.67 25.17
N GLU A 76 8.83 -20.08 26.43
CA GLU A 76 10.09 -20.09 27.16
C GLU A 76 10.89 -21.37 26.94
N GLU A 77 10.29 -22.41 26.41
CA GLU A 77 10.93 -23.69 26.14
C GLU A 77 11.97 -23.58 25.05
N ALA A 78 13.06 -24.33 25.16
CA ALA A 78 14.05 -24.41 24.12
C ALA A 78 13.45 -25.01 22.83
N SER A 79 13.85 -24.49 21.68
CA SER A 79 13.45 -24.99 20.36
C SER A 79 14.65 -24.94 19.42
N ASP A 80 14.82 -25.98 18.61
CA ASP A 80 15.87 -26.05 17.58
C ASP A 80 15.59 -25.12 16.38
N THR A 81 14.34 -24.68 16.24
CA THR A 81 13.91 -23.75 15.20
C THR A 81 13.42 -22.44 15.79
N GLN A 82 13.61 -21.35 15.05
CA GLN A 82 13.09 -20.06 15.47
C GLN A 82 11.55 -20.12 15.56
N ARG A 83 11.02 -19.81 16.74
CA ARG A 83 9.57 -19.68 16.93
C ARG A 83 9.12 -18.29 16.54
N ILE A 84 8.01 -18.20 15.81
CA ILE A 84 7.42 -16.94 15.37
C ILE A 84 6.08 -16.75 16.07
N VAL A 85 5.98 -15.68 16.86
CA VAL A 85 4.75 -15.28 17.54
C VAL A 85 4.11 -14.12 16.77
N VAL A 86 2.87 -14.32 16.36
CA VAL A 86 2.08 -13.30 15.65
C VAL A 86 1.01 -12.73 16.56
N PHE A 87 0.98 -11.40 16.67
CA PHE A 87 -0.08 -10.63 17.31
C PHE A 87 -0.92 -9.95 16.23
N ASP A 88 -2.03 -10.59 15.83
CA ASP A 88 -2.92 -10.06 14.79
C ASP A 88 -3.92 -9.05 15.35
N GLU A 89 -4.15 -7.96 14.60
CA GLU A 89 -5.04 -6.84 14.99
C GLU A 89 -4.74 -6.24 16.38
N ILE A 90 -3.49 -6.36 16.86
CA ILE A 90 -3.08 -5.92 18.21
C ILE A 90 -3.32 -4.43 18.46
N HIS A 91 -3.41 -3.62 17.43
CA HIS A 91 -3.67 -2.19 17.52
C HIS A 91 -5.02 -1.85 18.18
N LYS A 92 -5.95 -2.80 18.24
CA LYS A 92 -7.22 -2.67 18.96
C LYS A 92 -7.04 -2.67 20.49
N TYR A 93 -5.92 -3.21 20.99
CA TYR A 93 -5.58 -3.12 22.41
C TYR A 93 -5.03 -1.74 22.77
N SER A 94 -5.68 -1.03 23.69
CA SER A 94 -5.27 0.34 24.05
C SER A 94 -3.83 0.47 24.57
N ARG A 95 -3.29 -0.60 25.20
CA ARG A 95 -1.92 -0.66 25.75
C ARG A 95 -0.95 -1.45 24.87
N TRP A 96 -1.27 -1.69 23.62
CA TRP A 96 -0.49 -2.55 22.73
C TRP A 96 0.99 -2.17 22.60
N LYS A 97 1.32 -0.88 22.61
CA LYS A 97 2.72 -0.40 22.55
C LYS A 97 3.52 -0.85 23.75
N GLN A 98 2.97 -0.61 24.97
CA GLN A 98 3.61 -1.01 26.22
C GLN A 98 3.76 -2.53 26.30
N PHE A 99 2.71 -3.25 25.88
CA PHE A 99 2.72 -4.70 25.85
C PHE A 99 3.80 -5.24 24.92
N LEU A 100 3.82 -4.82 23.64
CA LEU A 100 4.79 -5.29 22.64
C LEU A 100 6.23 -4.88 23.02
N LYS A 101 6.44 -3.68 23.57
CA LYS A 101 7.75 -3.27 24.07
C LYS A 101 8.25 -4.24 25.14
N GLY A 102 7.45 -4.48 26.19
CA GLY A 102 7.83 -5.41 27.25
C GLY A 102 8.02 -6.85 26.77
N PHE A 103 7.16 -7.32 25.84
CA PHE A 103 7.30 -8.64 25.24
C PHE A 103 8.61 -8.78 24.43
N TYR A 104 8.94 -7.77 23.64
CA TYR A 104 10.19 -7.74 22.87
C TYR A 104 11.43 -7.68 23.79
N ASP A 105 11.40 -6.83 24.83
CA ASP A 105 12.52 -6.69 25.76
C ASP A 105 12.81 -8.01 26.50
N LEU A 106 11.78 -8.83 26.79
CA LEU A 106 11.90 -10.14 27.41
C LEU A 106 12.28 -11.26 26.44
N TYR A 107 11.65 -11.31 25.29
CA TYR A 107 11.67 -12.48 24.40
C TYR A 107 12.27 -12.24 23.01
N GLY A 108 12.52 -11.01 22.59
CA GLY A 108 12.97 -10.66 21.24
C GLY A 108 14.37 -11.15 20.82
N LYS A 109 15.11 -11.78 21.75
CA LYS A 109 16.37 -12.48 21.44
C LYS A 109 16.14 -13.92 20.98
N ARG A 110 14.99 -14.51 21.27
CA ARG A 110 14.68 -15.93 21.06
C ARG A 110 13.51 -16.14 20.11
N LEU A 111 12.61 -15.18 20.04
CA LEU A 111 11.39 -15.26 19.26
C LEU A 111 11.39 -14.28 18.10
N GLY A 112 10.95 -14.72 16.93
CA GLY A 112 10.49 -13.84 15.88
C GLY A 112 9.12 -13.26 16.29
N ILE A 113 8.97 -11.93 16.23
CA ILE A 113 7.73 -11.28 16.67
C ILE A 113 7.16 -10.49 15.49
N VAL A 114 5.91 -10.81 15.13
CA VAL A 114 5.15 -10.12 14.09
C VAL A 114 3.90 -9.50 14.70
N ALA A 115 3.66 -8.24 14.41
CA ALA A 115 2.43 -7.54 14.79
C ALA A 115 1.72 -7.04 13.55
N THR A 116 0.40 -7.20 13.49
CA THR A 116 -0.39 -6.71 12.37
C THR A 116 -1.43 -5.68 12.78
N GLY A 117 -1.85 -4.86 11.83
CA GLY A 117 -2.94 -3.93 12.00
C GLY A 117 -3.51 -3.42 10.68
N SER A 118 -4.83 -3.16 10.66
CA SER A 118 -5.53 -2.65 9.48
C SER A 118 -5.40 -1.12 9.31
N ALA A 119 -5.36 -0.38 10.41
CA ALA A 119 -5.07 1.05 10.38
C ALA A 119 -3.56 1.27 10.32
N ARG A 120 -3.11 2.38 9.71
CA ARG A 120 -1.72 2.79 9.85
C ARG A 120 -1.42 2.83 11.35
N MET A 121 -0.61 1.89 11.80
CA MET A 121 -0.09 1.90 13.17
C MET A 121 0.89 3.07 13.26
N ASP A 122 0.35 4.31 13.29
CA ASP A 122 1.12 5.54 13.51
C ASP A 122 1.70 5.47 14.91
N VAL A 123 2.78 4.72 15.04
CA VAL A 123 3.55 4.51 16.26
C VAL A 123 4.07 5.84 16.82
N TYR A 124 4.06 6.89 16.01
CA TYR A 124 4.74 8.16 16.27
C TYR A 124 3.90 9.26 16.93
N LYS A 125 2.56 9.15 17.05
CA LYS A 125 1.75 10.36 17.25
C LYS A 125 1.02 10.58 18.57
N LYS A 126 1.03 9.65 19.52
CA LYS A 126 0.49 9.99 20.86
C LYS A 126 1.42 9.45 21.93
N GLY A 127 1.95 10.39 22.71
CA GLY A 127 2.90 10.24 23.80
C GLY A 127 2.88 8.90 24.52
N GLY A 128 4.03 8.38 24.81
CA GLY A 128 4.25 7.11 25.45
C GLY A 128 5.58 6.51 24.99
N ASP A 129 6.02 5.47 25.62
CA ASP A 129 7.30 4.78 25.42
C ASP A 129 7.69 4.62 23.94
N SER A 130 8.89 5.06 23.61
CA SER A 130 9.46 4.91 22.28
C SER A 130 9.63 3.44 21.91
N MET A 131 9.05 3.04 20.77
CA MET A 131 9.29 1.73 20.14
C MET A 131 10.54 1.74 19.23
N MET A 132 11.28 2.86 19.22
CA MET A 132 12.46 3.05 18.36
C MET A 132 13.49 1.93 18.56
N GLY A 133 14.01 1.40 17.44
CA GLY A 133 15.00 0.32 17.43
C GLY A 133 14.44 -1.07 17.72
N ARG A 134 13.13 -1.23 17.96
CA ARG A 134 12.51 -2.52 18.28
C ARG A 134 11.74 -3.16 17.15
N TYR A 135 11.38 -2.42 16.11
CA TYR A 135 10.60 -2.93 14.99
C TYR A 135 10.95 -2.25 13.67
N PHE A 136 10.61 -2.93 12.57
CA PHE A 136 10.57 -2.39 11.21
C PHE A 136 9.15 -2.50 10.65
N PRO A 137 8.64 -1.44 9.99
CA PRO A 137 7.32 -1.48 9.37
C PRO A 137 7.41 -2.05 7.96
N TYR A 138 6.43 -2.89 7.59
CA TYR A 138 6.17 -3.31 6.22
C TYR A 138 4.76 -2.94 5.82
N ARG A 139 4.62 -2.21 4.71
CA ARG A 139 3.36 -1.72 4.20
C ARG A 139 2.82 -2.64 3.12
N MET A 140 1.83 -3.43 3.49
CA MET A 140 1.24 -4.41 2.58
C MET A 140 0.21 -3.76 1.65
N HIS A 141 0.40 -3.97 0.34
CA HIS A 141 -0.47 -3.48 -0.73
C HIS A 141 -1.26 -4.62 -1.38
N PRO A 142 -2.32 -4.28 -2.16
CA PRO A 142 -2.93 -5.22 -3.10
C PRO A 142 -1.91 -5.82 -4.07
N PHE A 143 -2.29 -6.86 -4.80
CA PHE A 143 -1.44 -7.47 -5.83
C PHE A 143 -0.95 -6.42 -6.85
N SER A 144 0.27 -6.62 -7.33
CA SER A 144 0.86 -5.88 -8.45
C SER A 144 1.29 -6.86 -9.53
N VAL A 145 1.49 -6.36 -10.75
CA VAL A 145 1.98 -7.17 -11.87
C VAL A 145 3.30 -7.85 -11.51
N ALA A 146 4.25 -7.13 -10.93
CA ALA A 146 5.54 -7.67 -10.55
C ALA A 146 5.43 -8.78 -9.49
N GLU A 147 4.60 -8.58 -8.45
CA GLU A 147 4.39 -9.58 -7.40
C GLU A 147 3.72 -10.86 -7.93
N LEU A 148 2.76 -10.76 -8.86
CA LEU A 148 2.13 -11.93 -9.50
C LEU A 148 3.13 -12.75 -10.33
N LEU A 149 4.19 -12.13 -10.80
CA LEU A 149 5.23 -12.76 -11.61
C LEU A 149 6.36 -13.35 -10.77
N ASP A 150 6.72 -12.68 -9.66
CA ASP A 150 7.87 -13.06 -8.85
C ASP A 150 7.76 -12.43 -7.44
N VAL A 151 7.87 -13.26 -6.41
CA VAL A 151 7.85 -12.87 -5.00
C VAL A 151 9.23 -12.82 -4.35
N SER A 152 10.30 -12.90 -5.14
CA SER A 152 11.66 -12.73 -4.64
C SER A 152 11.91 -11.26 -4.24
N ILE A 153 12.72 -11.06 -3.20
CA ILE A 153 13.17 -9.73 -2.80
C ILE A 153 14.23 -9.26 -3.82
N PRO A 154 14.12 -8.01 -4.34
CA PRO A 154 15.20 -7.43 -5.14
C PRO A 154 16.54 -7.47 -4.37
N SER A 155 17.64 -7.77 -5.04
CA SER A 155 18.96 -7.82 -4.43
C SER A 155 19.85 -6.67 -4.95
N GLU A 156 20.65 -6.93 -5.98
CA GLU A 156 21.59 -5.94 -6.53
C GLU A 156 20.89 -4.90 -7.40
N ARG A 157 19.83 -5.30 -8.11
CA ARG A 157 19.05 -4.46 -9.01
C ARG A 157 17.63 -4.25 -8.47
N LEU A 158 17.24 -2.99 -8.21
CA LEU A 158 15.92 -2.63 -7.69
C LEU A 158 14.79 -3.00 -8.65
N VAL A 159 15.01 -2.81 -9.94
CA VAL A 159 14.03 -3.10 -10.98
C VAL A 159 14.25 -4.51 -11.54
N ARG A 160 13.17 -5.23 -11.75
CA ARG A 160 13.18 -6.60 -12.25
C ARG A 160 13.45 -6.65 -13.75
N LYS A 161 13.84 -7.82 -14.26
CA LYS A 161 13.80 -8.08 -15.69
C LYS A 161 12.36 -8.09 -16.17
N PRO A 162 12.08 -7.63 -17.42
CA PRO A 162 10.73 -7.71 -17.97
C PRO A 162 10.25 -9.16 -18.03
N LYS A 163 8.98 -9.37 -17.70
CA LYS A 163 8.34 -10.68 -17.78
C LYS A 163 6.87 -10.50 -18.12
N LYS A 164 6.37 -11.32 -19.04
CA LYS A 164 4.96 -11.27 -19.45
C LYS A 164 4.06 -11.90 -18.40
N LEU A 165 3.10 -11.14 -17.87
CA LEU A 165 1.97 -11.67 -17.12
C LEU A 165 0.97 -12.32 -18.09
N ALA A 166 0.40 -13.44 -17.74
CA ALA A 166 -0.62 -14.10 -18.55
C ALA A 166 -1.80 -13.16 -18.82
N ASP A 167 -2.37 -13.22 -20.02
CA ASP A 167 -3.39 -12.26 -20.47
C ASP A 167 -4.67 -12.36 -19.63
N ASP A 168 -5.03 -13.53 -19.16
CA ASP A 168 -6.17 -13.74 -18.25
C ASP A 168 -5.94 -13.12 -16.86
N GLU A 169 -4.72 -13.18 -16.34
CA GLU A 169 -4.34 -12.53 -15.07
C GLU A 169 -4.26 -11.02 -15.20
N TRP A 170 -3.70 -10.51 -16.30
CA TRP A 170 -3.71 -9.08 -16.59
C TRP A 170 -5.15 -8.54 -16.69
N ASN A 171 -6.00 -9.21 -17.44
CA ASN A 171 -7.40 -8.82 -17.58
C ASN A 171 -8.17 -8.91 -16.27
N ALA A 172 -7.88 -9.92 -15.44
CA ALA A 172 -8.44 -10.04 -14.09
C ALA A 172 -8.00 -8.88 -13.21
N LEU A 173 -6.71 -8.52 -13.22
CA LEU A 173 -6.14 -7.41 -12.46
C LEU A 173 -6.76 -6.06 -12.87
N LEU A 174 -6.92 -5.81 -14.16
CA LEU A 174 -7.57 -4.60 -14.69
C LEU A 174 -9.04 -4.52 -14.26
N ARG A 175 -9.75 -5.64 -14.34
CA ARG A 175 -11.21 -5.68 -14.16
C ARG A 175 -11.63 -5.73 -12.70
N PHE A 176 -10.95 -6.54 -11.89
CA PHE A 176 -11.34 -6.87 -10.52
C PHE A 176 -10.45 -6.19 -9.47
N GLY A 177 -9.39 -5.49 -9.90
CA GLY A 177 -8.45 -4.83 -8.99
C GLY A 177 -7.42 -5.80 -8.41
N GLY A 178 -6.57 -5.28 -7.52
CA GLY A 178 -5.50 -6.07 -6.89
C GLY A 178 -5.83 -6.61 -5.49
N PHE A 179 -7.05 -6.39 -4.98
CA PHE A 179 -7.44 -7.03 -3.72
C PHE A 179 -7.64 -8.54 -3.93
N PRO A 180 -7.13 -9.40 -3.01
CA PRO A 180 -7.10 -10.85 -3.22
C PRO A 180 -8.46 -11.46 -3.58
N ASP A 181 -9.50 -11.23 -2.78
CA ASP A 181 -10.78 -11.88 -3.00
C ASP A 181 -11.41 -11.60 -4.38
N PRO A 182 -11.60 -10.32 -4.81
CA PRO A 182 -12.14 -10.04 -6.14
C PRO A 182 -11.25 -10.56 -7.27
N PHE A 183 -9.92 -10.46 -7.12
CA PHE A 183 -8.94 -10.89 -8.09
C PHE A 183 -8.97 -12.42 -8.29
N LEU A 184 -9.08 -13.20 -7.21
CA LEU A 184 -9.07 -14.66 -7.25
C LEU A 184 -10.41 -15.23 -7.72
N VAL A 185 -11.52 -14.66 -7.23
CA VAL A 185 -12.87 -15.14 -7.57
C VAL A 185 -13.27 -14.81 -9.00
N ARG A 186 -12.83 -13.67 -9.55
CA ARG A 186 -13.06 -13.22 -10.93
C ARG A 186 -14.54 -13.20 -11.34
N ASP A 187 -15.45 -12.99 -10.40
CA ASP A 187 -16.89 -12.89 -10.65
C ASP A 187 -17.40 -11.46 -10.40
N VAL A 188 -18.17 -10.94 -11.36
CA VAL A 188 -18.66 -9.55 -11.33
C VAL A 188 -19.67 -9.33 -10.22
N ARG A 189 -20.54 -10.30 -9.93
CA ARG A 189 -21.55 -10.18 -8.88
C ARG A 189 -20.89 -10.24 -7.50
N PHE A 190 -19.94 -11.15 -7.35
CA PHE A 190 -19.11 -11.22 -6.13
C PHE A 190 -18.39 -9.89 -5.89
N SER A 191 -17.66 -9.38 -6.88
CA SER A 191 -16.89 -8.15 -6.77
C SER A 191 -17.76 -6.93 -6.41
N ARG A 192 -18.95 -6.82 -7.01
CA ARG A 192 -19.90 -5.75 -6.66
C ARG A 192 -20.36 -5.83 -5.21
N ARG A 193 -20.72 -7.02 -4.74
CA ARG A 193 -21.13 -7.25 -3.34
C ARG A 193 -19.98 -7.00 -2.37
N TRP A 194 -18.79 -7.49 -2.69
CA TRP A 194 -17.59 -7.30 -1.90
C TRP A 194 -17.24 -5.81 -1.76
N ASN A 195 -17.26 -5.06 -2.87
CA ASN A 195 -17.00 -3.62 -2.87
C ASN A 195 -18.03 -2.84 -2.02
N ALA A 196 -19.31 -3.18 -2.14
CA ALA A 196 -20.35 -2.54 -1.35
C ALA A 196 -20.17 -2.78 0.16
N LEU A 197 -19.90 -4.04 0.57
CA LEU A 197 -19.66 -4.39 1.97
C LEU A 197 -18.38 -3.72 2.50
N ARG A 198 -17.32 -3.72 1.72
CA ARG A 198 -16.06 -3.07 2.11
C ARG A 198 -16.23 -1.55 2.28
N PHE A 199 -16.96 -0.91 1.37
CA PHE A 199 -17.27 0.51 1.47
C PHE A 199 -18.09 0.82 2.73
N GLU A 200 -19.13 0.03 3.01
CA GLU A 200 -19.95 0.18 4.20
C GLU A 200 -19.15 -0.03 5.49
N GLN A 201 -18.33 -1.06 5.57
CA GLN A 201 -17.43 -1.29 6.72
C GLN A 201 -16.49 -0.10 6.95
N LEU A 202 -15.84 0.38 5.88
CA LEU A 202 -14.92 1.50 5.95
C LEU A 202 -15.60 2.77 6.46
N THR A 203 -16.75 3.14 5.88
CA THR A 203 -17.41 4.43 6.15
C THR A 203 -18.23 4.43 7.43
N LYS A 204 -18.82 3.30 7.81
CA LYS A 204 -19.69 3.21 9.00
C LYS A 204 -19.00 2.64 10.22
N THR A 205 -18.23 1.54 10.09
CA THR A 205 -17.63 0.84 11.22
C THR A 205 -16.25 1.39 11.55
N ASP A 206 -15.32 1.31 10.60
CA ASP A 206 -13.92 1.65 10.84
C ASP A 206 -13.72 3.14 11.15
N MET A 207 -14.51 4.00 10.49
CA MET A 207 -14.48 5.44 10.78
C MET A 207 -15.02 5.78 12.16
N ARG A 208 -16.06 5.09 12.64
CA ARG A 208 -16.56 5.27 13.99
C ARG A 208 -15.53 4.90 15.03
N ASP A 209 -14.81 3.79 14.81
CA ASP A 209 -13.79 3.30 15.73
C ASP A 209 -12.53 4.19 15.78
N LEU A 210 -12.16 4.78 14.66
CA LEU A 210 -10.96 5.65 14.56
C LEU A 210 -11.21 7.12 14.89
N THR A 211 -12.43 7.57 14.70
CA THR A 211 -12.77 9.00 14.82
C THR A 211 -14.14 9.10 15.49
N HIS A 212 -14.32 10.06 16.38
CA HIS A 212 -15.64 10.36 16.95
C HIS A 212 -16.48 11.22 15.97
N ILE A 213 -16.52 10.82 14.69
CA ILE A 213 -17.32 11.50 13.67
C ILE A 213 -18.76 11.00 13.78
N GLY A 214 -19.70 11.92 14.05
CA GLY A 214 -21.13 11.61 14.12
C GLY A 214 -21.82 11.63 12.75
N GLU A 215 -21.27 12.38 11.80
CA GLU A 215 -21.86 12.64 10.48
C GLU A 215 -21.42 11.57 9.46
N LEU A 216 -21.76 10.31 9.70
CA LEU A 216 -21.31 9.17 8.90
C LEU A 216 -21.86 9.20 7.47
N ASP A 217 -23.08 9.71 7.25
CA ASP A 217 -23.69 9.80 5.92
C ASP A 217 -22.96 10.83 5.04
N GLN A 218 -22.61 11.99 5.60
CA GLN A 218 -21.83 13.02 4.89
C GLN A 218 -20.42 12.51 4.59
N LEU A 219 -19.83 11.72 5.50
CA LEU A 219 -18.55 11.08 5.28
C LEU A 219 -18.61 10.03 4.16
N ALA A 220 -19.68 9.23 4.09
CA ALA A 220 -19.90 8.29 3.00
C ALA A 220 -20.03 9.04 1.66
N ALA A 221 -20.80 10.13 1.63
CA ALA A 221 -20.90 11.00 0.46
C ALA A 221 -19.53 11.57 0.05
N MET A 222 -18.71 12.01 1.01
CA MET A 222 -17.32 12.43 0.71
C MET A 222 -16.49 11.30 0.10
N ALA A 223 -16.59 10.09 0.60
CA ALA A 223 -15.88 8.95 0.07
C ALA A 223 -16.29 8.62 -1.38
N GLU A 224 -17.59 8.71 -1.71
CA GLU A 224 -18.09 8.56 -3.08
C GLU A 224 -17.56 9.67 -4.01
N MET A 225 -17.59 10.93 -3.55
CA MET A 225 -17.01 12.05 -4.30
C MET A 225 -15.52 11.84 -4.56
N LEU A 226 -14.76 11.38 -3.58
CA LEU A 226 -13.34 11.09 -3.74
C LEU A 226 -13.10 9.91 -4.69
N ALA A 227 -13.95 8.90 -4.70
CA ALA A 227 -13.86 7.78 -5.63
C ALA A 227 -14.02 8.25 -7.10
N SER A 228 -14.97 9.17 -7.36
CA SER A 228 -15.18 9.73 -8.71
C SER A 228 -14.06 10.70 -9.16
N ARG A 229 -13.30 11.27 -8.21
CA ARG A 229 -12.24 12.26 -8.44
C ARG A 229 -10.83 11.66 -8.37
N SER A 230 -10.68 10.35 -8.54
CA SER A 230 -9.34 9.73 -8.59
C SER A 230 -8.50 10.33 -9.73
N GLY A 231 -7.25 10.70 -9.47
CA GLY A 231 -6.36 11.41 -10.39
C GLY A 231 -6.52 12.95 -10.38
N GLU A 232 -7.52 13.50 -9.68
CA GLU A 232 -7.76 14.95 -9.65
C GLU A 232 -7.09 15.64 -8.45
N GLN A 233 -6.87 16.95 -8.59
CA GLN A 233 -6.39 17.79 -7.49
C GLN A 233 -7.43 17.86 -6.36
N LEU A 234 -6.98 17.64 -5.15
CA LEU A 234 -7.81 17.63 -3.95
C LEU A 234 -8.00 19.05 -3.40
N VAL A 235 -9.14 19.65 -3.70
CA VAL A 235 -9.52 20.99 -3.24
C VAL A 235 -10.44 20.86 -2.03
N TYR A 236 -9.90 20.94 -0.82
CA TYR A 236 -10.65 20.74 0.43
C TYR A 236 -11.81 21.72 0.60
N LYS A 237 -11.61 23.00 0.19
CA LYS A 237 -12.66 24.00 0.24
C LYS A 237 -13.86 23.63 -0.64
N SER A 238 -13.62 23.12 -1.86
CA SER A 238 -14.68 22.64 -2.74
C SER A 238 -15.41 21.44 -2.14
N LEU A 239 -14.67 20.45 -1.63
CA LEU A 239 -15.28 19.30 -0.93
C LEU A 239 -16.15 19.73 0.24
N GLY A 240 -15.68 20.70 1.02
CA GLY A 240 -16.45 21.25 2.14
C GLY A 240 -17.74 21.94 1.69
N CYS A 241 -17.67 22.78 0.66
CA CYS A 241 -18.85 23.46 0.11
C CYS A 241 -19.90 22.45 -0.43
N ASP A 242 -19.45 21.45 -1.17
CA ASP A 242 -20.32 20.42 -1.76
C ASP A 242 -21.08 19.59 -0.69
N LEU A 243 -20.49 19.44 0.51
CA LEU A 243 -21.04 18.66 1.63
C LEU A 243 -21.64 19.50 2.77
N GLY A 244 -21.61 20.82 2.67
CA GLY A 244 -22.07 21.71 3.73
C GLY A 244 -21.21 21.67 5.00
N ILE A 245 -19.92 21.38 4.89
CA ILE A 245 -18.94 21.34 6.01
C ILE A 245 -17.80 22.33 5.78
N ASP A 246 -17.12 22.70 6.85
CA ASP A 246 -15.95 23.58 6.75
C ASP A 246 -14.71 22.86 6.20
N GLU A 247 -13.75 23.62 5.66
CA GLU A 247 -12.52 23.11 5.07
C GLU A 247 -11.67 22.27 6.06
N LYS A 248 -11.67 22.65 7.34
CA LYS A 248 -10.89 21.95 8.38
C LYS A 248 -11.48 20.57 8.66
N THR A 249 -12.78 20.47 8.68
CA THR A 249 -13.53 19.20 8.79
C THR A 249 -13.27 18.33 7.56
N ALA A 250 -13.36 18.89 6.35
CA ALA A 250 -13.03 18.16 5.11
C ALA A 250 -11.61 17.59 5.15
N LYS A 251 -10.60 18.37 5.56
CA LYS A 251 -9.22 17.90 5.74
C LYS A 251 -9.11 16.77 6.77
N LYS A 252 -9.83 16.87 7.89
CA LYS A 252 -9.85 15.84 8.94
C LYS A 252 -10.42 14.53 8.41
N TRP A 253 -11.50 14.58 7.65
CA TRP A 253 -12.17 13.40 7.10
C TRP A 253 -11.34 12.73 6.00
N VAL A 254 -10.77 13.50 5.07
CA VAL A 254 -9.84 12.97 4.07
C VAL A 254 -8.65 12.29 4.74
N LYS A 255 -8.09 12.88 5.79
CA LYS A 255 -7.00 12.29 6.55
C LYS A 255 -7.42 10.96 7.20
N ALA A 256 -8.63 10.86 7.72
CA ALA A 256 -9.17 9.63 8.29
C ALA A 256 -9.34 8.54 7.22
N LEU A 257 -9.92 8.89 6.05
CA LEU A 257 -10.04 7.97 4.90
C LEU A 257 -8.66 7.46 4.41
N LYS A 258 -7.64 8.32 4.42
CA LYS A 258 -6.25 7.90 4.12
C LYS A 258 -5.72 6.92 5.15
N HIS A 259 -5.97 7.14 6.42
CA HIS A 259 -5.54 6.23 7.48
C HIS A 259 -6.18 4.85 7.32
N LEU A 260 -7.43 4.79 6.86
CA LEU A 260 -8.13 3.55 6.53
C LEU A 260 -7.73 2.93 5.18
N TYR A 261 -6.76 3.49 4.51
CA TYR A 261 -6.31 3.03 3.19
C TYR A 261 -7.40 3.06 2.10
N PHE A 262 -8.40 3.96 2.22
CA PHE A 262 -9.40 4.16 1.18
C PHE A 262 -8.79 4.72 -0.09
N GLY A 263 -7.89 5.67 0.07
CA GLY A 263 -7.09 6.26 -1.00
C GLY A 263 -5.80 6.87 -0.44
N PHE A 264 -5.08 7.59 -1.30
CA PHE A 264 -3.84 8.26 -0.95
C PHE A 264 -3.65 9.55 -1.73
N GLU A 265 -2.80 10.41 -1.20
CA GLU A 265 -2.41 11.67 -1.83
C GLU A 265 -1.07 11.53 -2.52
N VAL A 266 -0.97 12.02 -3.75
CA VAL A 266 0.30 12.27 -4.43
C VAL A 266 0.53 13.77 -4.45
N ARG A 267 1.60 14.23 -3.80
CA ARG A 267 1.90 15.66 -3.68
C ARG A 267 2.73 16.15 -4.87
N PRO A 268 2.62 17.42 -5.25
CA PRO A 268 3.52 17.96 -6.25
C PRO A 268 4.95 17.96 -5.73
N TRP A 269 5.88 17.50 -6.54
CA TRP A 269 7.29 17.53 -6.19
C TRP A 269 7.91 18.88 -6.56
N PHE A 270 8.72 19.41 -5.66
CA PHE A 270 9.53 20.61 -5.85
C PHE A 270 10.89 20.40 -5.20
N LYS A 271 11.92 20.99 -5.79
CA LYS A 271 13.27 20.99 -5.21
C LYS A 271 13.27 21.63 -3.80
N ASN A 272 12.35 22.58 -3.54
CA ASN A 272 12.10 23.14 -2.21
C ASN A 272 10.86 22.47 -1.59
N VAL A 273 11.05 21.74 -0.51
CA VAL A 273 10.03 20.95 0.21
C VAL A 273 8.86 21.83 0.70
N GLU A 274 9.10 23.07 1.12
CA GLU A 274 8.03 23.97 1.59
C GLU A 274 7.00 24.25 0.50
N ASN A 275 7.43 24.34 -0.76
CA ASN A 275 6.52 24.52 -1.90
C ASN A 275 5.64 23.29 -2.17
N SER A 276 6.15 22.09 -1.91
CA SER A 276 5.37 20.85 -2.04
C SER A 276 4.24 20.76 -1.01
N ILE A 277 4.48 21.24 0.20
CA ILE A 277 3.50 21.18 1.30
C ILE A 277 2.34 22.15 1.09
N ARG A 278 2.59 23.30 0.47
CA ARG A 278 1.60 24.39 0.29
C ARG A 278 0.67 24.18 -0.91
N LYS A 279 1.01 23.30 -1.86
CA LYS A 279 0.20 23.06 -3.06
C LYS A 279 -0.72 21.84 -2.88
N MET A 280 -1.80 21.82 -3.67
CA MET A 280 -2.83 20.80 -3.59
C MET A 280 -2.30 19.45 -4.07
N PRO A 281 -2.48 18.36 -3.30
CA PRO A 281 -2.16 17.01 -3.77
C PRO A 281 -3.20 16.54 -4.80
N LYS A 282 -2.84 15.57 -5.62
CA LYS A 282 -3.79 14.73 -6.33
C LYS A 282 -4.27 13.60 -5.42
N TRP A 283 -5.52 13.20 -5.57
CA TRP A 283 -6.12 12.07 -4.87
C TRP A 283 -6.15 10.83 -5.74
N TYR A 284 -5.82 9.68 -5.21
CA TYR A 284 -5.95 8.38 -5.89
C TYR A 284 -6.64 7.37 -4.99
N MET A 285 -7.54 6.59 -5.59
CA MET A 285 -8.12 5.42 -4.94
C MET A 285 -7.08 4.31 -4.80
N ARG A 286 -7.17 3.51 -3.73
CA ARG A 286 -6.33 2.30 -3.63
C ARG A 286 -6.86 1.11 -4.42
N ASP A 287 -8.08 1.20 -4.87
CA ASP A 287 -8.71 0.20 -5.71
C ASP A 287 -9.11 0.82 -7.05
N TRP A 288 -8.29 0.61 -8.05
CA TRP A 288 -8.51 1.15 -9.39
C TRP A 288 -9.73 0.54 -10.10
N ALA A 289 -10.17 -0.70 -9.71
CA ALA A 289 -11.33 -1.33 -10.30
C ALA A 289 -12.62 -0.53 -10.07
N ASN A 290 -12.66 0.28 -9.01
CA ASN A 290 -13.80 1.13 -8.67
C ASN A 290 -13.78 2.51 -9.35
N VAL A 291 -12.76 2.83 -10.14
CA VAL A 291 -12.68 4.08 -10.91
C VAL A 291 -13.39 3.89 -12.24
N GLN A 292 -14.44 4.69 -12.49
CA GLN A 292 -15.32 4.51 -13.65
C GLN A 292 -14.67 4.98 -14.96
N ASP A 293 -14.06 6.17 -14.97
CA ASP A 293 -13.38 6.70 -16.14
C ASP A 293 -12.14 5.86 -16.48
N ALA A 294 -12.03 5.46 -17.75
CA ALA A 294 -10.99 4.54 -18.19
C ALA A 294 -9.58 5.15 -18.16
N GLY A 295 -9.45 6.45 -18.44
CA GLY A 295 -8.17 7.16 -18.37
C GLY A 295 -7.71 7.32 -16.92
N LYS A 296 -8.60 7.79 -16.04
CA LYS A 296 -8.34 7.90 -14.60
C LYS A 296 -8.06 6.53 -13.96
N ARG A 297 -8.73 5.47 -14.44
CA ARG A 297 -8.45 4.09 -13.99
C ARG A 297 -7.04 3.66 -14.36
N ALA A 298 -6.60 3.93 -15.59
CA ALA A 298 -5.23 3.64 -16.03
C ALA A 298 -4.20 4.38 -15.17
N GLU A 299 -4.41 5.68 -14.94
CA GLU A 299 -3.55 6.50 -14.09
C GLU A 299 -3.55 5.99 -12.64
N THR A 300 -4.72 5.63 -12.09
CA THR A 300 -4.84 5.09 -10.72
C THR A 300 -4.15 3.73 -10.57
N LEU A 301 -4.25 2.85 -11.56
CA LEU A 301 -3.55 1.56 -11.58
C LEU A 301 -2.05 1.78 -11.51
N VAL A 302 -1.49 2.64 -12.35
CA VAL A 302 -0.06 2.97 -12.34
C VAL A 302 0.33 3.63 -11.01
N ALA A 303 -0.48 4.56 -10.49
CA ALA A 303 -0.26 5.20 -9.20
C ALA A 303 -0.15 4.18 -8.05
N CYS A 304 -1.03 3.18 -8.01
CA CYS A 304 -1.01 2.12 -7.00
C CYS A 304 0.25 1.24 -7.09
N HIS A 305 0.68 0.89 -8.30
CA HIS A 305 1.91 0.11 -8.53
C HIS A 305 3.16 0.91 -8.15
N LEU A 306 3.22 2.20 -8.53
CA LEU A 306 4.32 3.09 -8.15
C LEU A 306 4.37 3.30 -6.63
N LEU A 307 3.21 3.50 -5.98
CA LEU A 307 3.16 3.63 -4.54
C LEU A 307 3.66 2.37 -3.83
N LYS A 308 3.24 1.18 -4.30
CA LYS A 308 3.74 -0.09 -3.78
C LYS A 308 5.25 -0.22 -3.94
N ALA A 309 5.78 0.16 -5.10
CA ALA A 309 7.20 0.09 -5.39
C ALA A 309 8.02 1.02 -4.48
N VAL A 310 7.65 2.31 -4.38
CA VAL A 310 8.39 3.26 -3.53
C VAL A 310 8.31 2.90 -2.05
N GLU A 311 7.16 2.40 -1.60
CA GLU A 311 7.01 1.96 -0.22
C GLU A 311 7.77 0.65 0.04
N GLY A 312 7.74 -0.32 -0.88
CA GLY A 312 8.47 -1.59 -0.75
C GLY A 312 9.98 -1.42 -0.77
N TRP A 313 10.52 -0.64 -1.69
CA TRP A 313 11.95 -0.34 -1.74
C TRP A 313 12.44 0.40 -0.49
N THR A 314 11.61 1.32 0.04
CA THR A 314 11.94 2.05 1.29
C THR A 314 11.89 1.11 2.50
N ASP A 315 10.86 0.28 2.60
CA ASP A 315 10.68 -0.68 3.72
C ASP A 315 11.81 -1.73 3.76
N LEU A 316 12.37 -2.07 2.59
CA LEU A 316 13.54 -2.97 2.47
C LEU A 316 14.89 -2.26 2.65
N GLY A 317 14.90 -0.93 2.82
CA GLY A 317 16.13 -0.18 3.11
C GLY A 317 17.00 0.14 1.88
N PHE A 318 16.46 0.07 0.65
CA PHE A 318 17.21 0.41 -0.57
C PHE A 318 17.41 1.90 -0.80
N GLY A 319 16.87 2.75 0.05
CA GLY A 319 16.94 4.21 0.01
C GLY A 319 15.64 4.84 0.47
N ASP A 320 15.58 6.18 0.47
CA ASP A 320 14.37 6.95 0.72
C ASP A 320 13.67 7.24 -0.61
N PHE A 321 12.59 6.50 -0.90
CA PHE A 321 11.82 6.67 -2.12
C PHE A 321 10.52 7.40 -1.87
N SER A 322 10.15 8.30 -2.79
CA SER A 322 8.85 8.97 -2.72
C SER A 322 8.18 9.11 -4.09
N LEU A 323 6.85 9.22 -4.05
CA LEU A 323 6.01 9.43 -5.21
C LEU A 323 5.44 10.85 -5.19
N GLY A 324 5.67 11.60 -6.26
CA GLY A 324 5.13 12.93 -6.47
C GLY A 324 4.57 13.09 -7.88
N TYR A 325 4.03 14.27 -8.19
CA TYR A 325 3.70 14.68 -9.56
C TYR A 325 4.37 16.02 -9.90
N LEU A 326 4.45 16.35 -11.19
CA LEU A 326 5.07 17.60 -11.64
C LEU A 326 4.01 18.50 -12.28
N ARG A 327 4.02 19.79 -11.91
CA ARG A 327 3.21 20.80 -12.56
C ARG A 327 3.86 22.17 -12.44
N ASP A 328 4.08 22.83 -13.57
CA ASP A 328 4.66 24.17 -13.61
C ASP A 328 3.60 25.30 -13.69
N LYS A 329 4.08 26.53 -13.73
CA LYS A 329 3.23 27.73 -13.87
C LYS A 329 2.54 27.81 -15.26
N SER A 330 3.13 27.20 -16.28
CA SER A 330 2.58 27.11 -17.65
C SER A 330 1.60 25.96 -17.80
N ARG A 331 1.20 25.31 -16.70
CA ARG A 331 0.27 24.17 -16.64
C ARG A 331 0.77 22.89 -17.33
N ARG A 332 2.09 22.82 -17.69
CA ARG A 332 2.67 21.55 -18.11
C ARG A 332 2.69 20.61 -16.92
N GLU A 333 2.27 19.39 -17.14
CA GLU A 333 2.12 18.38 -16.08
C GLU A 333 2.74 17.06 -16.52
N VAL A 334 3.32 16.31 -15.57
CA VAL A 334 3.67 14.91 -15.69
C VAL A 334 3.06 14.19 -14.51
N ASP A 335 2.37 13.09 -14.76
CA ASP A 335 1.52 12.41 -13.77
C ASP A 335 2.28 11.97 -12.55
N PHE A 336 3.50 11.40 -12.73
CA PHE A 336 4.29 10.95 -11.62
C PHE A 336 5.78 11.25 -11.77
N VAL A 337 6.41 11.53 -10.64
CA VAL A 337 7.85 11.52 -10.44
C VAL A 337 8.18 10.60 -9.28
N VAL A 338 9.04 9.64 -9.50
CA VAL A 338 9.63 8.81 -8.45
C VAL A 338 10.99 9.39 -8.11
N THR A 339 11.19 9.67 -6.82
CA THR A 339 12.48 10.15 -6.32
C THR A 339 13.18 9.06 -5.51
N ARG A 340 14.49 9.11 -5.51
CA ARG A 340 15.37 8.31 -4.64
C ARG A 340 16.30 9.26 -3.89
N ASP A 341 16.31 9.19 -2.58
CA ASP A 341 17.13 10.04 -1.70
C ASP A 341 16.99 11.53 -2.02
N GLY A 342 15.72 11.96 -2.22
CA GLY A 342 15.32 13.34 -2.54
C GLY A 342 15.56 13.79 -3.97
N LYS A 343 16.19 12.98 -4.84
CA LYS A 343 16.47 13.32 -6.25
C LYS A 343 15.52 12.61 -7.20
N PRO A 344 15.01 13.27 -8.28
CA PRO A 344 14.24 12.60 -9.31
C PRO A 344 15.01 11.45 -9.94
N TRP A 345 14.42 10.25 -9.89
CA TRP A 345 15.00 9.07 -10.51
C TRP A 345 14.37 8.80 -11.87
N PHE A 346 13.04 8.73 -11.91
CA PHE A 346 12.32 8.60 -13.17
C PHE A 346 10.97 9.32 -13.17
N LEU A 347 10.49 9.64 -14.36
CA LEU A 347 9.21 10.30 -14.64
C LEU A 347 8.26 9.33 -15.33
N VAL A 348 6.96 9.48 -15.06
CA VAL A 348 5.93 8.66 -15.70
C VAL A 348 4.75 9.53 -16.14
N GLU A 349 4.41 9.45 -17.40
CA GLU A 349 3.17 9.94 -18.00
C GLU A 349 2.31 8.75 -18.39
N VAL A 350 1.01 8.76 -18.08
CA VAL A 350 0.12 7.63 -18.34
C VAL A 350 -0.85 7.97 -19.46
N LYS A 351 -0.94 7.10 -20.45
CA LYS A 351 -1.91 7.20 -21.55
C LYS A 351 -2.69 5.89 -21.66
N LYS A 352 -3.97 5.99 -22.01
CA LYS A 352 -4.75 4.80 -22.27
C LYS A 352 -4.31 4.13 -23.57
N GLY A 353 -4.33 4.83 -24.70
CA GLY A 353 -4.04 4.26 -26.01
C GLY A 353 -3.19 5.16 -26.93
N ASP A 354 -2.89 6.41 -26.52
CA ASP A 354 -2.07 7.33 -27.32
C ASP A 354 -0.57 7.03 -27.10
N ALA A 355 0.12 6.71 -28.18
CA ALA A 355 1.55 6.42 -28.20
C ALA A 355 2.41 7.63 -28.62
N SER A 356 1.84 8.83 -28.89
CA SER A 356 2.62 10.03 -29.16
C SER A 356 3.32 10.53 -27.90
N LEU A 357 4.64 10.71 -27.97
CA LEU A 357 5.44 11.09 -26.80
C LEU A 357 5.09 12.52 -26.34
N SER A 358 4.83 12.67 -25.05
CA SER A 358 4.51 13.95 -24.40
C SER A 358 5.69 14.90 -24.37
N ASP A 359 5.52 16.13 -24.92
CA ASP A 359 6.53 17.20 -24.84
C ASP A 359 6.86 17.58 -23.38
N ALA A 360 5.86 17.52 -22.49
CA ALA A 360 6.04 17.81 -21.08
C ALA A 360 7.00 16.82 -20.42
N LEU A 361 6.92 15.53 -20.79
CA LEU A 361 7.79 14.49 -20.26
C LEU A 361 9.28 14.78 -20.62
N ALA A 362 9.56 15.05 -21.89
CA ALA A 362 10.91 15.39 -22.33
C ALA A 362 11.42 16.71 -21.73
N PHE A 363 10.55 17.70 -21.57
CA PHE A 363 10.88 18.97 -20.93
C PHE A 363 11.29 18.78 -19.47
N PHE A 364 10.48 18.07 -18.68
CA PHE A 364 10.76 17.88 -17.26
C PHE A 364 11.95 16.94 -17.03
N GLN A 365 12.15 15.92 -17.87
CA GLN A 365 13.32 15.06 -17.76
C GLN A 365 14.61 15.86 -17.84
N ARG A 366 14.76 16.70 -18.87
CA ARG A 366 15.94 17.56 -19.06
C ARG A 366 16.11 18.56 -17.91
N ARG A 367 15.01 19.18 -17.47
CA ARG A 367 15.04 20.21 -16.43
C ARG A 367 15.41 19.66 -15.04
N LEU A 368 15.03 18.43 -14.75
CA LEU A 368 15.22 17.80 -13.45
C LEU A 368 16.39 16.82 -13.44
N GLU A 369 17.00 16.58 -14.61
CA GLU A 369 18.08 15.61 -14.79
C GLU A 369 17.65 14.21 -14.32
N ALA A 370 16.37 13.87 -14.53
CA ALA A 370 15.85 12.55 -14.18
C ALA A 370 16.46 11.50 -15.13
N LYS A 371 16.96 10.40 -14.55
CA LYS A 371 17.67 9.39 -15.32
C LYS A 371 16.80 8.75 -16.41
N HIS A 372 15.52 8.51 -16.11
CA HIS A 372 14.59 7.87 -17.05
C HIS A 372 13.28 8.66 -17.15
N ALA A 373 12.57 8.50 -18.25
CA ALA A 373 11.24 9.07 -18.46
C ALA A 373 10.40 8.14 -19.33
N PHE A 374 9.22 7.77 -18.83
CA PHE A 374 8.36 6.77 -19.44
C PHE A 374 7.00 7.34 -19.77
N GLN A 375 6.55 7.18 -21.02
CA GLN A 375 5.14 7.28 -21.35
C GLN A 375 4.55 5.87 -21.34
N VAL A 376 3.78 5.58 -20.30
CA VAL A 376 3.20 4.25 -20.04
C VAL A 376 1.84 4.15 -20.72
N VAL A 377 1.70 3.25 -21.69
CA VAL A 377 0.48 3.06 -22.47
C VAL A 377 -0.26 1.80 -22.03
N LEU A 378 -1.51 1.94 -21.55
CA LEU A 378 -2.28 0.84 -20.96
C LEU A 378 -2.67 -0.23 -21.99
N ASP A 379 -3.19 0.21 -23.15
CA ASP A 379 -3.74 -0.68 -24.18
C ASP A 379 -2.65 -1.27 -25.09
N ALA A 380 -1.36 -0.90 -24.89
CA ALA A 380 -0.25 -1.45 -25.65
C ALA A 380 0.06 -2.90 -25.22
N GLU A 381 0.35 -3.74 -26.23
CA GLU A 381 0.76 -5.12 -26.02
C GLU A 381 2.10 -5.21 -25.28
N TYR A 382 2.31 -6.33 -24.57
CA TYR A 382 3.59 -6.60 -23.93
C TYR A 382 4.73 -6.67 -24.95
N VAL A 383 5.84 -6.01 -24.64
CA VAL A 383 7.10 -6.10 -25.36
C VAL A 383 8.20 -6.49 -24.37
N ASP A 384 9.01 -7.48 -24.74
CA ASP A 384 10.16 -7.88 -23.90
C ASP A 384 11.30 -6.86 -24.05
N MET A 385 11.25 -5.81 -23.22
CA MET A 385 12.24 -4.74 -23.22
C MET A 385 12.55 -4.28 -21.81
N ASP A 386 13.81 -4.07 -21.51
CA ASP A 386 14.26 -3.41 -20.29
C ASP A 386 13.95 -1.90 -20.37
N CYS A 387 12.83 -1.49 -19.74
CA CYS A 387 12.44 -0.08 -19.72
C CYS A 387 13.52 0.83 -19.13
N PHE A 388 14.23 0.36 -18.11
CA PHE A 388 15.27 1.11 -17.41
C PHE A 388 16.64 1.10 -18.12
N GLY A 389 16.70 0.53 -19.31
CA GLY A 389 17.84 0.62 -20.19
C GLY A 389 17.89 1.90 -21.06
N PHE A 390 16.84 2.74 -21.02
CA PHE A 390 16.72 3.96 -21.81
C PHE A 390 16.98 5.20 -20.96
N ASP A 391 17.85 6.08 -21.43
CA ASP A 391 18.13 7.38 -20.81
C ASP A 391 17.30 8.51 -21.45
N ALA A 392 16.77 8.32 -22.67
CA ALA A 392 15.84 9.25 -23.33
C ALA A 392 14.37 8.90 -23.00
N PRO A 393 13.43 9.86 -23.14
CA PRO A 393 12.01 9.55 -22.97
C PRO A 393 11.57 8.46 -23.95
N VAL A 394 10.86 7.46 -23.43
CA VAL A 394 10.44 6.30 -24.21
C VAL A 394 8.99 5.94 -23.93
N VAL A 395 8.29 5.50 -24.97
CA VAL A 395 6.93 4.94 -24.88
C VAL A 395 7.04 3.46 -24.54
N VAL A 396 6.38 3.03 -23.47
CA VAL A 396 6.44 1.65 -22.97
C VAL A 396 5.05 1.10 -22.69
N PRO A 397 4.79 -0.19 -22.97
CA PRO A 397 3.55 -0.85 -22.54
C PRO A 397 3.43 -0.90 -21.03
N ALA A 398 2.24 -0.64 -20.48
CA ALA A 398 1.99 -0.75 -19.05
C ALA A 398 2.33 -2.16 -18.51
N ARG A 399 2.00 -3.21 -19.26
CA ARG A 399 2.32 -4.60 -18.90
C ARG A 399 3.82 -4.83 -18.71
N THR A 400 4.63 -4.28 -19.61
CA THR A 400 6.10 -4.37 -19.57
C THR A 400 6.67 -3.54 -18.43
N PHE A 401 6.26 -2.28 -18.31
CA PHE A 401 6.78 -1.37 -17.29
C PHE A 401 6.44 -1.85 -15.88
N LEU A 402 5.18 -2.21 -15.62
CA LEU A 402 4.71 -2.64 -14.30
C LEU A 402 5.32 -3.99 -13.86
N SER A 403 5.70 -4.86 -14.81
CA SER A 403 6.38 -6.13 -14.50
C SER A 403 7.78 -5.94 -13.91
N GLN A 404 8.39 -4.78 -14.15
CA GLN A 404 9.75 -4.46 -13.71
C GLN A 404 9.81 -3.73 -12.37
N LEU A 405 8.66 -3.38 -11.76
CA LEU A 405 8.61 -2.67 -10.48
C LEU A 405 8.75 -3.64 -9.28
N PHE A 406 7.82 -3.57 -8.33
CA PHE A 406 7.88 -4.27 -7.04
C PHE A 406 6.64 -5.15 -6.79
#